data_8c40b3f74e3b461eb38312fa778dfd74
#
_entry.id   8c40b3f74e3b461eb38312fa778dfd74
#
_cell.length_a   1.000
_cell.length_b   1.000
_cell.length_c   1.000
_cell.angle_alpha   90.00
_cell.angle_beta   90.00
_cell.angle_gamma   90.00
#
_symmetry.space_group_name_H-M   'P 1'
#
loop_
_entity.id
_entity.type
_entity.pdbx_description
1 polymer ?
#
loop_
_entity_poly.entity_id
_entity_poly.type
_entity_poly.pdbx_seq_one_letter_code
_entity_poly.pdbx_strand_id
1 'polypeptide(L)'
;IVSTHPRTKNRIDKMKDKVKSNKLIRFIKPLGFFDYINLQQSSKCVISDSGTITEESSILKFPAIMIRQAHERPEGMDKGTLIMSGLEKNRILESIDVIVKQYEGKIIPEIIDDYNVDNVSSKVVKIILSYIDYVNNTIWRKDLSIKSN
;
A
#
# COMPACT_ATOMS: atom_id res chain seq x y z
N ILE A 1 -8.31 13.38 -7.16
CA ILE A 1 -9.05 12.20 -7.67
C ILE A 1 -9.21 11.22 -6.52
N VAL A 2 -10.39 10.63 -6.35
CA VAL A 2 -10.69 9.63 -5.32
C VAL A 2 -11.17 8.36 -6.02
N SER A 3 -10.31 7.33 -6.02
CA SER A 3 -10.70 5.99 -6.46
C SER A 3 -11.65 5.38 -5.44
N THR A 4 -12.86 5.04 -5.84
CA THR A 4 -13.95 4.78 -4.90
C THR A 4 -14.41 3.33 -4.99
N HIS A 5 -14.04 2.54 -3.97
CA HIS A 5 -14.58 1.18 -3.82
C HIS A 5 -16.12 1.23 -3.63
N PRO A 6 -16.90 0.24 -4.11
CA PRO A 6 -18.36 0.21 -3.97
C PRO A 6 -18.88 0.46 -2.55
N ARG A 7 -18.21 -0.09 -1.52
CA ARG A 7 -18.57 0.16 -0.10
C ARG A 7 -18.42 1.64 0.28
N THR A 8 -17.35 2.28 -0.16
CA THR A 8 -17.08 3.70 0.10
C THR A 8 -18.08 4.56 -0.64
N LYS A 9 -18.40 4.23 -1.89
CA LYS A 9 -19.43 4.92 -2.67
C LYS A 9 -20.78 4.90 -1.96
N ASN A 10 -21.22 3.74 -1.48
CA ASN A 10 -22.49 3.61 -0.75
C ASN A 10 -22.52 4.47 0.54
N ARG A 11 -21.37 4.66 1.20
CA ARG A 11 -21.26 5.55 2.37
C ARG A 11 -21.32 7.02 1.95
N ILE A 12 -20.57 7.41 0.92
CA ILE A 12 -20.58 8.78 0.37
C ILE A 12 -21.99 9.15 -0.10
N ASP A 13 -22.72 8.24 -0.73
CA ASP A 13 -24.08 8.46 -1.21
C ASP A 13 -25.08 8.69 -0.08
N LYS A 14 -24.81 8.15 1.11
CA LYS A 14 -25.59 8.38 2.33
C LYS A 14 -25.21 9.67 3.07
N MET A 15 -24.02 10.22 2.79
CA MET A 15 -23.57 11.48 3.41
C MET A 15 -24.18 12.65 2.63
N LYS A 16 -24.91 13.51 3.36
CA LYS A 16 -25.56 14.70 2.77
C LYS A 16 -24.53 15.60 2.09
N ASP A 17 -24.81 15.97 0.90
CA ASP A 17 -24.34 16.98 -0.08
C ASP A 17 -23.00 17.73 0.08
N LYS A 18 -22.41 17.87 1.25
CA LYS A 18 -21.20 18.69 1.46
C LYS A 18 -19.96 18.19 0.71
N VAL A 19 -19.83 16.88 0.51
CA VAL A 19 -18.66 16.28 -0.15
C VAL A 19 -18.86 16.24 -1.67
N LYS A 20 -20.09 16.04 -2.14
CA LYS A 20 -20.41 15.95 -3.57
C LYS A 20 -20.43 17.31 -4.28
N SER A 21 -20.58 18.41 -3.55
CA SER A 21 -20.68 19.75 -4.13
C SER A 21 -19.33 20.38 -4.52
N ASN A 22 -18.20 19.81 -4.08
CA ASN A 22 -16.89 20.36 -4.42
C ASN A 22 -16.42 19.89 -5.79
N LYS A 23 -16.43 20.80 -6.77
CA LYS A 23 -16.01 20.53 -8.16
C LYS A 23 -14.54 20.13 -8.31
N LEU A 24 -13.71 20.36 -7.30
CA LEU A 24 -12.29 19.96 -7.29
C LEU A 24 -12.11 18.50 -6.90
N ILE A 25 -13.15 17.84 -6.35
CA ILE A 25 -13.08 16.43 -5.95
C ILE A 25 -13.76 15.57 -7.03
N ARG A 26 -13.00 14.69 -7.64
CA ARG A 26 -13.49 13.76 -8.65
C ARG A 26 -13.49 12.33 -8.09
N PHE A 27 -14.68 11.81 -7.86
CA PHE A 27 -14.89 10.40 -7.49
C PHE A 27 -14.96 9.56 -8.76
N ILE A 28 -14.10 8.55 -8.86
CA ILE A 28 -14.04 7.66 -10.01
C ILE A 28 -14.22 6.21 -9.57
N LYS A 29 -14.61 5.34 -10.49
CA LYS A 29 -14.57 3.88 -10.27
C LYS A 29 -13.12 3.42 -10.13
N PRO A 30 -12.87 2.27 -9.47
CA PRO A 30 -11.54 1.67 -9.47
C PRO A 30 -10.99 1.55 -10.89
N LEU A 31 -9.72 1.91 -11.05
CA LEU A 31 -9.00 1.85 -12.32
C LEU A 31 -8.40 0.45 -12.53
N GLY A 32 -8.06 0.14 -13.77
CA GLY A 32 -7.17 -0.96 -14.09
C GLY A 32 -5.75 -0.70 -13.58
N PHE A 33 -4.94 -1.76 -13.49
CA PHE A 33 -3.61 -1.70 -12.89
C PHE A 33 -2.71 -0.62 -13.50
N PHE A 34 -2.58 -0.58 -14.82
CA PHE A 34 -1.70 0.37 -15.51
C PHE A 34 -2.15 1.84 -15.35
N ASP A 35 -3.46 2.08 -15.46
CA ASP A 35 -4.02 3.43 -15.26
C ASP A 35 -3.84 3.90 -13.83
N TYR A 36 -3.98 2.98 -12.86
CA TYR A 36 -3.78 3.28 -11.44
C TYR A 36 -2.32 3.64 -11.15
N ILE A 37 -1.36 2.88 -11.64
CA ILE A 37 0.07 3.15 -11.49
C ILE A 37 0.45 4.49 -12.13
N ASN A 38 -0.02 4.74 -13.35
CA ASN A 38 0.25 6.01 -14.03
C ASN A 38 -0.32 7.21 -13.26
N LEU A 39 -1.52 7.06 -12.70
CA LEU A 39 -2.13 8.09 -11.87
C LEU A 39 -1.34 8.35 -10.58
N GLN A 40 -0.84 7.31 -9.92
CA GLN A 40 0.01 7.44 -8.74
C GLN A 40 1.30 8.20 -9.05
N GLN A 41 2.03 7.78 -10.08
CA GLN A 41 3.30 8.40 -10.49
C GLN A 41 3.13 9.86 -10.95
N SER A 42 1.97 10.19 -11.52
CA SER A 42 1.65 11.56 -12.00
C SER A 42 1.04 12.45 -10.91
N SER A 43 0.77 11.92 -9.73
CA SER A 43 0.13 12.68 -8.66
C SER A 43 1.15 13.51 -7.87
N LYS A 44 0.68 14.63 -7.32
CA LYS A 44 1.50 15.44 -6.39
C LYS A 44 1.73 14.72 -5.05
N CYS A 45 0.76 13.94 -4.61
CA CYS A 45 0.85 13.08 -3.43
C CYS A 45 -0.26 12.03 -3.48
N VAL A 46 0.07 10.80 -3.14
CA VAL A 46 -0.92 9.72 -2.98
C VAL A 46 -1.30 9.60 -1.51
N ILE A 47 -2.60 9.53 -1.24
CA ILE A 47 -3.16 9.30 0.08
C ILE A 47 -3.88 7.97 0.07
N SER A 48 -3.47 7.02 0.91
CA SER A 48 -4.05 5.67 0.92
C SER A 48 -4.16 5.09 2.33
N ASP A 49 -5.15 4.24 2.52
CA ASP A 49 -5.29 3.36 3.69
C ASP A 49 -4.83 1.92 3.39
N SER A 50 -4.41 1.64 2.17
CA SER A 50 -3.89 0.34 1.76
C SER A 50 -2.45 0.11 2.24
N GLY A 51 -2.16 -1.10 2.74
CA GLY A 51 -0.78 -1.49 3.10
C GLY A 51 0.17 -1.48 1.90
N THR A 52 -0.31 -1.80 0.70
CA THR A 52 0.51 -1.86 -0.53
C THR A 52 1.09 -0.52 -0.96
N ILE A 53 0.58 0.60 -0.43
CA ILE A 53 1.17 1.91 -0.72
C ILE A 53 2.64 2.00 -0.28
N THR A 54 3.04 1.21 0.70
CA THR A 54 4.43 1.15 1.18
C THR A 54 5.36 0.61 0.10
N GLU A 55 5.01 -0.54 -0.49
CA GLU A 55 5.79 -1.14 -1.59
C GLU A 55 5.72 -0.27 -2.84
N GLU A 56 4.51 0.18 -3.20
CA GLU A 56 4.25 0.97 -4.39
C GLU A 56 5.05 2.29 -4.38
N SER A 57 5.01 3.04 -3.28
CA SER A 57 5.74 4.31 -3.17
C SER A 57 7.26 4.13 -3.14
N SER A 58 7.75 3.06 -2.50
CA SER A 58 9.17 2.72 -2.47
C SER A 58 9.71 2.37 -3.85
N ILE A 59 9.02 1.47 -4.56
CA ILE A 59 9.46 0.97 -5.87
C ILE A 59 9.32 2.03 -6.95
N LEU A 60 8.20 2.75 -6.97
CA LEU A 60 7.85 3.70 -8.03
C LEU A 60 8.27 5.14 -7.71
N LYS A 61 8.78 5.40 -6.51
CA LYS A 61 9.36 6.68 -6.07
C LYS A 61 8.42 7.88 -6.26
N PHE A 62 7.19 7.76 -5.79
CA PHE A 62 6.23 8.86 -5.74
C PHE A 62 5.90 9.26 -4.29
N PRO A 63 5.55 10.54 -4.04
CA PRO A 63 5.20 11.01 -2.70
C PRO A 63 3.92 10.35 -2.20
N ALA A 64 3.95 9.75 -1.01
CA ALA A 64 2.79 9.07 -0.44
C ALA A 64 2.66 9.28 1.07
N ILE A 65 1.42 9.30 1.56
CA ILE A 65 1.09 9.20 2.98
C ILE A 65 0.08 8.07 3.21
N MET A 66 0.22 7.43 4.36
CA MET A 66 -0.70 6.38 4.81
C MET A 66 -1.62 6.94 5.91
N ILE A 67 -2.95 6.93 5.67
CA ILE A 67 -3.95 7.40 6.63
C ILE A 67 -4.48 6.25 7.50
N ARG A 68 -3.58 5.65 8.30
CA ARG A 68 -3.89 4.56 9.24
C ARG A 68 -3.36 4.86 10.63
N GLN A 69 -3.89 4.16 11.63
CA GLN A 69 -3.43 4.21 13.02
C GLN A 69 -2.58 2.99 13.42
N ALA A 70 -2.50 2.00 12.54
CA ALA A 70 -1.65 0.82 12.70
C ALA A 70 -1.04 0.44 11.35
N HIS A 71 0.14 -0.11 11.37
CA HIS A 71 0.87 -0.54 10.19
C HIS A 71 1.14 -2.05 10.21
N GLU A 72 1.30 -2.61 9.04
CA GLU A 72 1.67 -4.01 8.83
C GLU A 72 3.06 -4.14 8.19
N ARG A 73 3.65 -2.99 7.80
CA ARG A 73 4.92 -2.87 7.08
C ARG A 73 5.75 -1.74 7.68
N PRO A 74 6.35 -1.98 8.86
CA PRO A 74 7.12 -0.96 9.59
C PRO A 74 8.31 -0.44 8.81
N GLU A 75 8.89 -1.26 7.94
CA GLU A 75 10.05 -0.93 7.12
C GLU A 75 9.83 0.33 6.27
N GLY A 76 8.60 0.60 5.84
CA GLY A 76 8.27 1.79 5.07
C GLY A 76 8.45 3.09 5.84
N MET A 77 8.07 3.09 7.12
CA MET A 77 8.27 4.24 8.00
C MET A 77 9.71 4.30 8.51
N ASP A 78 10.29 3.17 8.90
CA ASP A 78 11.66 3.09 9.42
C ASP A 78 12.71 3.56 8.40
N LYS A 79 12.46 3.30 7.11
CA LYS A 79 13.30 3.80 6.01
C LYS A 79 12.87 5.17 5.46
N GLY A 80 11.82 5.76 6.02
CA GLY A 80 11.35 7.09 5.62
C GLY A 80 10.74 7.16 4.21
N THR A 81 10.21 6.07 3.69
CA THR A 81 9.62 6.03 2.34
C THR A 81 8.30 6.78 2.27
N LEU A 82 7.50 6.71 3.34
CA LEU A 82 6.23 7.39 3.46
C LEU A 82 5.98 7.82 4.91
N ILE A 83 4.95 8.63 5.12
CA ILE A 83 4.52 9.06 6.45
C ILE A 83 3.18 8.39 6.79
N MET A 84 3.11 7.70 7.93
CA MET A 84 1.84 7.28 8.51
C MET A 84 1.26 8.41 9.35
N SER A 85 0.29 9.13 8.80
CA SER A 85 -0.26 10.36 9.39
C SER A 85 -1.35 10.12 10.44
N GLY A 86 -1.93 8.92 10.50
CA GLY A 86 -3.17 8.70 11.24
C GLY A 86 -4.37 9.32 10.54
N LEU A 87 -5.43 9.63 11.30
CA LEU A 87 -6.71 10.12 10.77
C LEU A 87 -7.02 11.58 11.16
N GLU A 88 -6.15 12.22 11.92
CA GLU A 88 -6.34 13.60 12.37
C GLU A 88 -6.02 14.56 11.21
N LYS A 89 -6.95 15.50 10.94
CA LYS A 89 -6.88 16.39 9.78
C LYS A 89 -5.58 17.19 9.69
N ASN A 90 -5.15 17.80 10.79
CA ASN A 90 -3.97 18.67 10.77
C ASN A 90 -2.69 17.84 10.55
N ARG A 91 -2.62 16.63 11.13
CA ARG A 91 -1.51 15.69 10.88
C ARG A 91 -1.44 15.24 9.43
N ILE A 92 -2.60 14.98 8.80
CA ILE A 92 -2.66 14.64 7.37
C ILE A 92 -2.12 15.80 6.52
N LEU A 93 -2.57 17.04 6.78
CA LEU A 93 -2.14 18.21 6.02
C LEU A 93 -0.64 18.50 6.20
N GLU A 94 -0.13 18.41 7.43
CA GLU A 94 1.28 18.55 7.75
C GLU A 94 2.13 17.48 7.03
N SER A 95 1.68 16.22 7.05
CA SER A 95 2.37 15.12 6.40
C SER A 95 2.43 15.30 4.88
N ILE A 96 1.35 15.79 4.26
CA ILE A 96 1.34 16.11 2.83
C ILE A 96 2.36 17.20 2.52
N ASP A 97 2.37 18.29 3.31
CA ASP A 97 3.28 19.42 3.09
C ASP A 97 4.74 18.97 3.19
N VAL A 98 5.08 18.19 4.20
CA VAL A 98 6.43 17.66 4.41
C VAL A 98 6.88 16.79 3.24
N ILE A 99 6.09 15.75 2.90
CA ILE A 99 6.49 14.79 1.87
C ILE A 99 6.60 15.45 0.49
N VAL A 100 5.68 16.34 0.15
CA VAL A 100 5.70 17.06 -1.13
C VAL A 100 6.93 17.94 -1.23
N LYS A 101 7.26 18.72 -0.18
CA LYS A 101 8.47 19.56 -0.17
C LYS A 101 9.76 18.77 -0.28
N GLN A 102 9.84 17.61 0.35
CA GLN A 102 11.00 16.73 0.22
C GLN A 102 11.19 16.29 -1.23
N TYR A 103 10.15 15.82 -1.89
CA TYR A 103 10.22 15.39 -3.30
C TYR A 103 10.50 16.58 -4.26
N GLU A 104 9.91 17.74 -4.04
CA GLU A 104 10.25 18.98 -4.78
C GLU A 104 11.72 19.37 -4.59
N GLY A 105 12.27 19.17 -3.39
CA GLY A 105 13.68 19.35 -3.06
C GLY A 105 14.59 18.22 -3.53
N LYS A 106 14.05 17.22 -4.26
CA LYS A 106 14.76 16.02 -4.74
C LYS A 106 15.33 15.13 -3.61
N ILE A 107 14.73 15.21 -2.43
CA ILE A 107 15.01 14.30 -1.33
C ILE A 107 14.08 13.09 -1.50
N ILE A 108 14.49 12.15 -2.36
CA ILE A 108 13.72 10.96 -2.71
C ILE A 108 14.35 9.78 -1.96
N PRO A 109 13.57 9.04 -1.16
CA PRO A 109 14.06 7.86 -0.45
C PRO A 109 14.61 6.80 -1.40
N GLU A 110 15.59 6.07 -0.94
CA GLU A 110 16.05 4.86 -1.63
C GLU A 110 14.96 3.78 -1.57
N ILE A 111 14.99 2.87 -2.52
CA ILE A 111 14.12 1.71 -2.49
C ILE A 111 14.46 0.83 -1.28
N ILE A 112 13.45 0.35 -0.58
CA ILE A 112 13.62 -0.57 0.54
C ILE A 112 14.22 -1.87 0.02
N ASP A 113 15.31 -2.35 0.65
CA ASP A 113 16.06 -3.53 0.20
C ASP A 113 15.15 -4.76 0.04
N ASP A 114 14.22 -4.97 0.97
CA ASP A 114 13.26 -6.09 0.93
C ASP A 114 12.33 -6.06 -0.30
N TYR A 115 12.14 -4.88 -0.91
CA TYR A 115 11.31 -4.70 -2.10
C TYR A 115 12.15 -4.65 -3.39
N ASN A 116 13.46 -4.44 -3.27
CA ASN A 116 14.39 -4.39 -4.39
C ASN A 116 14.93 -5.78 -4.72
N VAL A 117 14.05 -6.73 -4.94
CA VAL A 117 14.43 -8.14 -5.10
C VAL A 117 13.79 -8.74 -6.35
N ASP A 118 14.62 -9.26 -7.22
CA ASP A 118 14.19 -10.03 -8.38
C ASP A 118 13.83 -11.48 -8.02
N ASN A 119 13.09 -12.12 -8.91
CA ASN A 119 12.76 -13.54 -8.82
C ASN A 119 11.98 -13.96 -7.57
N VAL A 120 11.07 -13.12 -7.09
CA VAL A 120 10.24 -13.37 -5.91
C VAL A 120 9.48 -14.69 -6.01
N SER A 121 8.88 -15.00 -7.17
CA SER A 121 8.16 -16.26 -7.41
C SER A 121 9.05 -17.49 -7.19
N SER A 122 10.29 -17.47 -7.69
CA SER A 122 11.25 -18.57 -7.49
C SER A 122 11.65 -18.72 -6.02
N LYS A 123 11.77 -17.62 -5.28
CA LYS A 123 12.03 -17.65 -3.84
C LYS A 123 10.86 -18.26 -3.08
N VAL A 124 9.64 -17.85 -3.41
CA VAL A 124 8.42 -18.39 -2.79
C VAL A 124 8.30 -19.89 -3.02
N VAL A 125 8.56 -20.38 -4.24
CA VAL A 125 8.56 -21.81 -4.53
C VAL A 125 9.59 -22.56 -3.68
N LYS A 126 10.82 -22.04 -3.58
CA LYS A 126 11.87 -22.64 -2.75
C LYS A 126 11.48 -22.69 -1.26
N ILE A 127 10.88 -21.61 -0.74
CA ILE A 127 10.39 -21.54 0.65
C ILE A 127 9.30 -22.60 0.87
N ILE A 128 8.32 -22.69 -0.03
CA ILE A 128 7.24 -23.68 0.08
C ILE A 128 7.82 -25.09 0.10
N LEU A 129 8.68 -25.43 -0.85
CA LEU A 129 9.30 -26.75 -0.93
C LEU A 129 10.18 -27.08 0.28
N SER A 130 10.82 -26.08 0.87
CA SER A 130 11.67 -26.27 2.05
C SER A 130 10.88 -26.54 3.33
N TYR A 131 9.70 -25.95 3.44
CA TYR A 131 8.94 -25.97 4.71
C TYR A 131 7.70 -26.85 4.70
N ILE A 132 7.22 -27.31 3.55
CA ILE A 132 5.94 -28.04 3.46
C ILE A 132 5.91 -29.30 4.35
N ASP A 133 6.95 -30.12 4.29
CA ASP A 133 7.01 -31.35 5.08
C ASP A 133 7.25 -31.05 6.56
N TYR A 134 8.11 -30.06 6.86
CA TYR A 134 8.34 -29.61 8.22
C TYR A 134 7.03 -29.13 8.87
N VAL A 135 6.26 -28.28 8.20
CA VAL A 135 4.98 -27.77 8.71
C VAL A 135 3.96 -28.90 8.85
N ASN A 136 3.85 -29.77 7.85
CA ASN A 136 2.93 -30.89 7.91
C ASN A 136 3.22 -31.83 9.07
N ASN A 137 4.49 -32.18 9.29
CA ASN A 137 4.90 -33.12 10.32
C ASN A 137 4.93 -32.50 11.72
N THR A 138 5.47 -31.29 11.85
CA THR A 138 5.77 -30.68 13.15
C THR A 138 4.60 -29.86 13.70
N ILE A 139 3.95 -29.08 12.84
CA ILE A 139 2.91 -28.13 13.26
C ILE A 139 1.52 -28.78 13.14
N TRP A 140 1.22 -29.33 11.99
CA TRP A 140 -0.10 -29.89 11.73
C TRP A 140 -0.21 -31.38 12.09
N ARG A 141 0.90 -32.03 12.42
CA ARG A 141 0.96 -33.44 12.82
C ARG A 141 0.19 -34.36 11.88
N LYS A 142 0.25 -34.07 10.57
CA LYS A 142 -0.40 -34.90 9.55
C LYS A 142 0.36 -36.19 9.43
N ASP A 143 -0.37 -37.30 9.51
CA ASP A 143 0.19 -38.62 9.23
C ASP A 143 0.42 -38.75 7.72
N LEU A 144 1.67 -38.66 7.28
CA LEU A 144 2.05 -38.75 5.87
C LEU A 144 2.16 -40.22 5.39
N SER A 145 1.90 -41.17 6.27
CA SER A 145 2.00 -42.61 5.95
C SER A 145 0.88 -43.14 5.04
N ILE A 146 -0.12 -42.28 4.66
CA ILE A 146 -1.30 -42.73 3.89
C ILE A 146 -1.24 -42.39 2.39
N LYS A 147 -0.10 -41.94 1.86
CA LYS A 147 0.04 -41.67 0.41
C LYS A 147 1.21 -42.45 -0.21
N SER A 148 1.13 -43.77 -0.17
CA SER A 148 1.90 -44.62 -1.07
C SER A 148 1.02 -45.80 -1.48
N ASN A 149 0.11 -45.55 -2.40
CA ASN A 149 -0.49 -46.53 -3.30
C ASN A 149 -0.83 -45.84 -4.61
#